data_d42eed7dc283e084f9590c2c892ca047
#
_entry.id   d42eed7dc283e084f9590c2c892ca047
#
_cell.length_a   1.000
_cell.length_b   1.000
_cell.length_c   1.000
_cell.angle_alpha   90.00
_cell.angle_beta   90.00
_cell.angle_gamma   90.00
#
_symmetry.space_group_name_H-M   'P 1'
#
loop_
_entity.id
_entity.type
_entity.pdbx_description
1 polymer ?
#
loop_
_entity_poly.entity_id
_entity_poly.type
_entity_poly.pdbx_seq_one_letter_code
_entity_poly.pdbx_strand_id
1 'polypeptide(L)'
;MGATAGPPRAEPIPIRSAGRGGGEQEMFLADGPIGYTARPANLNGVRGAYAIYMVGDSMEPRYEPGWLLHVNPFKPPTRGRDVVVYKQGQVVLIKQFVGWEGDTLVLRQLNPPDTLRIPRADVREFHLVVGADQEG
;
A
#
# COMPACT_ATOMS: atom_id res chain seq x y z
N MET A 1 18.39 -24.20 -24.85
CA MET A 1 18.25 -24.06 -24.48
C MET A 1 17.75 -23.82 -23.69
N GLY A 2 17.51 -23.63 -23.48
CA GLY A 2 17.12 -23.55 -22.97
C GLY A 2 16.73 -23.23 -22.10
N ALA A 3 16.67 -22.97 -21.88
CA ALA A 3 16.45 -22.70 -21.02
C ALA A 3 15.73 -22.60 -20.17
N THR A 4 15.32 -22.65 -19.90
CA THR A 4 14.67 -22.60 -19.12
C THR A 4 14.45 -23.17 -18.24
N ALA A 5 14.65 -23.44 -18.16
CA ALA A 5 14.59 -24.17 -17.29
C ALA A 5 14.14 -23.91 -15.99
N GLY A 6 13.83 -24.20 -15.14
CA GLY A 6 13.33 -23.91 -13.85
C GLY A 6 12.37 -22.76 -13.81
N PRO A 7 11.68 -22.53 -12.73
CA PRO A 7 10.81 -21.38 -12.58
C PRO A 7 11.61 -20.09 -12.66
N PRO A 8 11.00 -19.02 -13.15
CA PRO A 8 11.67 -17.73 -13.15
C PRO A 8 12.05 -17.35 -11.74
N ARG A 9 13.25 -16.81 -11.62
CA ARG A 9 13.69 -16.31 -10.34
C ARG A 9 12.81 -15.13 -9.94
N ALA A 10 12.36 -15.12 -8.70
CA ALA A 10 11.57 -14.02 -8.21
C ALA A 10 12.45 -12.79 -8.09
N GLU A 11 12.10 -11.75 -8.80
CA GLU A 11 12.88 -10.51 -8.76
C GLU A 11 12.51 -9.71 -7.55
N PRO A 12 13.48 -8.98 -6.97
CA PRO A 12 13.18 -8.10 -5.85
C PRO A 12 12.14 -7.06 -6.24
N ILE A 13 11.43 -6.57 -5.26
CA ILE A 13 10.47 -5.51 -5.48
C ILE A 13 10.98 -4.21 -4.88
N PRO A 14 10.64 -3.07 -5.48
CA PRO A 14 11.12 -1.80 -4.94
C PRO A 14 10.42 -1.45 -3.64
N ILE A 15 11.14 -0.75 -2.78
CA ILE A 15 10.62 -0.22 -1.54
C ILE A 15 10.33 1.25 -1.75
N ARG A 16 9.08 1.65 -1.54
CA ARG A 16 8.68 3.04 -1.59
C ARG A 16 8.61 3.59 -0.18
N SER A 17 8.80 4.87 -0.07
CA SER A 17 8.80 5.54 1.21
C SER A 17 7.88 6.74 1.14
N ALA A 18 7.24 7.05 2.25
CA ALA A 18 6.40 8.23 2.36
C ALA A 18 6.69 8.88 3.70
N GLY A 19 6.63 10.19 3.74
CA GLY A 19 6.90 10.93 4.95
C GLY A 19 5.71 11.77 5.34
N ARG A 20 5.68 12.18 6.59
CA ARG A 20 4.61 13.04 7.05
C ARG A 20 4.71 14.39 6.37
N GLY A 21 3.56 14.87 5.93
CA GLY A 21 3.46 16.22 5.45
C GLY A 21 2.98 17.13 6.56
N GLY A 22 2.53 18.30 6.20
CA GLY A 22 1.97 19.19 7.17
C GLY A 22 0.55 18.82 7.59
N GLY A 23 -0.07 17.92 6.92
CA GLY A 23 -1.42 17.52 7.24
C GLY A 23 -1.45 16.48 8.33
N GLU A 24 -2.64 16.13 8.77
CA GLU A 24 -2.79 15.31 9.94
C GLU A 24 -2.37 13.90 9.73
N GLN A 25 -3.07 13.19 8.90
CA GLN A 25 -2.82 11.77 8.68
C GLN A 25 -2.27 11.50 7.31
N GLU A 26 -2.06 12.54 6.52
CA GLU A 26 -1.61 12.37 5.15
C GLU A 26 -0.10 12.27 5.09
N MET A 27 0.37 11.45 4.18
CA MET A 27 1.79 11.26 3.93
C MET A 27 2.07 11.66 2.51
N PHE A 28 3.31 12.06 2.24
CA PHE A 28 3.73 12.40 0.89
C PHE A 28 4.72 11.34 0.41
N LEU A 29 4.44 10.80 -0.77
CA LEU A 29 5.27 9.77 -1.36
C LEU A 29 6.60 10.38 -1.80
N ALA A 30 7.70 9.75 -1.41
CA ALA A 30 9.02 10.18 -1.85
C ALA A 30 9.22 9.78 -3.30
N ASP A 31 10.06 10.53 -4.01
CA ASP A 31 10.38 10.24 -5.39
C ASP A 31 11.22 8.97 -5.45
N GLY A 32 10.80 8.05 -6.32
CA GLY A 32 11.54 6.85 -6.60
C GLY A 32 11.66 5.90 -5.43
N PRO A 33 12.17 4.72 -5.68
CA PRO A 33 12.37 3.74 -4.62
C PRO A 33 13.60 4.07 -3.79
N ILE A 34 13.55 3.69 -2.51
CA ILE A 34 14.69 3.87 -1.61
C ILE A 34 15.50 2.60 -1.45
N GLY A 35 15.09 1.52 -2.10
CA GLY A 35 15.80 0.24 -2.04
C GLY A 35 14.93 -0.84 -2.62
N TYR A 36 15.34 -2.07 -2.38
CA TYR A 36 14.64 -3.25 -2.89
C TYR A 36 14.59 -4.31 -1.80
N THR A 37 13.56 -5.13 -1.83
CA THR A 37 13.42 -6.23 -0.88
C THR A 37 13.01 -7.49 -1.63
N ALA A 38 13.17 -8.64 -0.99
CA ALA A 38 12.80 -9.91 -1.59
C ALA A 38 11.32 -9.90 -1.92
N ARG A 39 10.98 -10.50 -3.05
CA ARG A 39 9.59 -10.59 -3.50
C ARG A 39 8.90 -11.71 -2.73
N PRO A 40 7.78 -11.43 -2.03
CA PRO A 40 7.04 -12.52 -1.40
C PRO A 40 6.37 -13.40 -2.45
N ALA A 41 6.11 -14.64 -2.10
CA ALA A 41 5.57 -15.60 -3.05
C ALA A 41 4.25 -15.17 -3.65
N ASN A 42 3.40 -14.50 -2.88
CA ASN A 42 2.09 -14.08 -3.38
C ASN A 42 2.17 -12.90 -4.35
N LEU A 43 3.37 -12.41 -4.63
CA LEU A 43 3.58 -11.38 -5.64
C LEU A 43 4.38 -11.89 -6.84
N ASN A 44 4.57 -13.21 -6.94
CA ASN A 44 5.26 -13.78 -8.10
C ASN A 44 4.54 -13.40 -9.38
N GLY A 45 5.29 -12.87 -10.33
CA GLY A 45 4.75 -12.53 -11.63
C GLY A 45 3.92 -11.26 -11.67
N VAL A 46 3.75 -10.58 -10.56
CA VAL A 46 2.95 -9.35 -10.53
C VAL A 46 3.81 -8.18 -10.94
N ARG A 47 3.47 -7.56 -12.06
CA ARG A 47 4.17 -6.37 -12.50
C ARG A 47 3.80 -5.20 -11.63
N GLY A 48 4.79 -4.36 -11.33
CA GLY A 48 4.51 -3.17 -10.56
C GLY A 48 4.30 -3.44 -9.08
N ALA A 49 4.49 -4.69 -8.62
CA ALA A 49 4.44 -4.98 -7.20
C ALA A 49 5.53 -4.19 -6.47
N TYR A 50 5.23 -3.76 -5.28
CA TYR A 50 6.18 -2.97 -4.50
C TYR A 50 5.91 -3.17 -3.01
N ALA A 51 6.82 -2.62 -2.21
CA ALA A 51 6.64 -2.58 -0.77
C ALA A 51 6.65 -1.11 -0.33
N ILE A 52 5.98 -0.82 0.76
CA ILE A 52 5.94 0.52 1.31
C ILE A 52 6.00 0.44 2.83
N TYR A 53 6.77 1.33 3.44
CA TYR A 53 6.87 1.37 4.90
C TYR A 53 5.62 1.99 5.50
N MET A 54 5.14 1.37 6.57
CA MET A 54 4.07 1.97 7.37
C MET A 54 4.66 3.13 8.17
N VAL A 55 4.07 4.30 8.04
CA VAL A 55 4.48 5.50 8.75
C VAL A 55 3.33 5.90 9.67
N GLY A 56 3.66 6.17 10.94
CA GLY A 56 2.65 6.54 11.91
C GLY A 56 1.90 5.34 12.45
N ASP A 57 1.00 5.58 13.37
CA ASP A 57 0.34 4.53 14.13
C ASP A 57 -1.14 4.40 13.82
N SER A 58 -1.60 4.98 12.71
CA SER A 58 -3.04 5.04 12.43
C SER A 58 -3.65 3.68 12.13
N MET A 59 -2.84 2.67 11.85
CA MET A 59 -3.34 1.33 11.58
C MET A 59 -2.99 0.33 12.67
N GLU A 60 -2.55 0.80 13.83
CA GLU A 60 -2.36 -0.11 14.95
C GLU A 60 -3.70 -0.59 15.46
N PRO A 61 -3.79 -1.82 15.90
CA PRO A 61 -2.71 -2.79 16.11
C PRO A 61 -2.40 -3.65 14.89
N ARG A 62 -3.01 -3.40 13.76
CA ARG A 62 -2.79 -4.26 12.59
C ARG A 62 -1.39 -4.12 12.04
N TYR A 63 -0.91 -2.88 11.89
CA TYR A 63 0.45 -2.60 11.43
C TYR A 63 1.06 -1.56 12.34
N GLU A 64 2.31 -1.79 12.73
CA GLU A 64 3.05 -0.82 13.52
C GLU A 64 3.93 0.01 12.60
N PRO A 65 4.31 1.20 13.04
CA PRO A 65 5.23 2.02 12.26
C PRO A 65 6.51 1.24 11.96
N GLY A 66 7.00 1.37 10.73
CA GLY A 66 8.23 0.70 10.33
C GLY A 66 8.04 -0.66 9.70
N TRP A 67 6.84 -1.25 9.81
CA TRP A 67 6.57 -2.50 9.11
C TRP A 67 6.56 -2.25 7.61
N LEU A 68 6.98 -3.25 6.86
CA LEU A 68 7.04 -3.16 5.40
C LEU A 68 5.84 -3.87 4.82
N LEU A 69 5.01 -3.13 4.11
CA LEU A 69 3.78 -3.66 3.54
C LEU A 69 4.01 -4.06 2.09
N HIS A 70 3.51 -5.23 1.70
CA HIS A 70 3.63 -5.75 0.34
C HIS A 70 2.36 -5.42 -0.42
N VAL A 71 2.49 -4.90 -1.63
CA VAL A 71 1.37 -4.29 -2.34
C VAL A 71 1.25 -4.86 -3.75
N ASN A 72 0.02 -5.25 -4.09
CA ASN A 72 -0.34 -5.69 -5.43
C ASN A 72 -1.22 -4.60 -6.05
N PRO A 73 -0.70 -3.85 -7.05
CA PRO A 73 -1.47 -2.73 -7.60
C PRO A 73 -2.62 -3.13 -8.50
N PHE A 74 -2.75 -4.41 -8.81
CA PHE A 74 -3.76 -4.85 -9.77
C PHE A 74 -4.89 -5.67 -9.16
N LYS A 75 -4.74 -6.13 -7.93
CA LYS A 75 -5.76 -6.96 -7.32
C LYS A 75 -6.82 -6.07 -6.68
N PRO A 76 -8.09 -6.26 -7.02
CA PRO A 76 -9.13 -5.40 -6.45
C PRO A 76 -9.31 -5.68 -4.97
N PRO A 77 -9.52 -4.65 -4.17
CA PRO A 77 -9.76 -4.84 -2.75
C PRO A 77 -11.19 -5.30 -2.47
N THR A 78 -11.34 -5.97 -1.35
CA THR A 78 -12.66 -6.30 -0.82
C THR A 78 -12.77 -5.71 0.57
N ARG A 79 -14.00 -5.59 1.04
CA ARG A 79 -14.26 -4.97 2.33
C ARG A 79 -13.44 -5.64 3.43
N GLY A 80 -12.82 -4.83 4.26
CA GLY A 80 -12.01 -5.29 5.37
C GLY A 80 -10.55 -5.49 5.05
N ARG A 81 -10.17 -5.42 3.77
CA ARG A 81 -8.76 -5.50 3.38
C ARG A 81 -8.14 -4.10 3.42
N ASP A 82 -6.84 -4.06 3.49
CA ASP A 82 -6.14 -2.79 3.60
C ASP A 82 -5.64 -2.34 2.25
N VAL A 83 -5.61 -1.03 2.06
CA VAL A 83 -5.26 -0.44 0.77
C VAL A 83 -4.30 0.72 0.97
N VAL A 84 -3.51 0.94 -0.07
CA VAL A 84 -2.71 2.16 -0.22
C VAL A 84 -3.46 3.03 -1.21
N VAL A 85 -3.89 4.20 -0.76
CA VAL A 85 -4.67 5.11 -1.59
C VAL A 85 -3.79 6.28 -1.99
N TYR A 86 -3.74 6.56 -3.29
CA TYR A 86 -2.99 7.68 -3.84
C TYR A 86 -3.96 8.77 -4.23
N LYS A 87 -3.76 9.94 -3.66
CA LYS A 87 -4.56 11.13 -3.95
C LYS A 87 -3.75 12.08 -4.82
N GLN A 88 -4.39 13.13 -5.24
CA GLN A 88 -3.71 14.17 -5.99
C GLN A 88 -2.59 14.76 -5.13
N GLY A 89 -1.54 15.27 -5.79
CA GLY A 89 -0.45 15.92 -5.09
C GLY A 89 0.50 14.97 -4.39
N GLN A 90 0.56 13.70 -4.83
CA GLN A 90 1.44 12.68 -4.27
C GLN A 90 1.12 12.33 -2.82
N VAL A 91 -0.09 12.57 -2.41
CA VAL A 91 -0.55 12.23 -1.07
C VAL A 91 -0.89 10.74 -1.04
N VAL A 92 -0.50 10.06 0.03
CA VAL A 92 -0.69 8.63 0.21
C VAL A 92 -1.38 8.36 1.54
N LEU A 93 -2.34 7.47 1.53
CA LEU A 93 -3.01 7.00 2.75
C LEU A 93 -2.97 5.49 2.80
N ILE A 94 -2.76 4.92 3.98
CA ILE A 94 -2.85 3.49 4.19
C ILE A 94 -3.98 3.28 5.19
N LYS A 95 -5.08 2.69 4.73
CA LYS A 95 -6.29 2.56 5.51
C LYS A 95 -6.99 1.26 5.15
N GLN A 96 -8.03 0.91 5.89
CA GLN A 96 -8.84 -0.27 5.59
C GLN A 96 -9.93 0.11 4.61
N PHE A 97 -10.12 -0.72 3.61
CA PHE A 97 -11.14 -0.48 2.58
C PHE A 97 -12.51 -0.89 3.12
N VAL A 98 -13.48 0.00 3.01
CA VAL A 98 -14.87 -0.30 3.35
C VAL A 98 -15.68 -0.51 2.08
N GLY A 99 -15.57 0.41 1.14
CA GLY A 99 -16.31 0.31 -0.12
C GLY A 99 -16.53 1.66 -0.75
N TRP A 100 -17.40 1.68 -1.73
CA TRP A 100 -17.83 2.90 -2.41
C TRP A 100 -19.26 3.21 -2.04
N GLU A 101 -19.52 4.46 -1.70
CA GLU A 101 -20.88 4.96 -1.54
C GLU A 101 -21.08 6.00 -2.62
N GLY A 102 -21.73 5.60 -3.71
CA GLY A 102 -21.78 6.46 -4.89
C GLY A 102 -20.38 6.77 -5.38
N ASP A 103 -20.03 8.03 -5.46
CA ASP A 103 -18.73 8.48 -5.91
C ASP A 103 -17.79 8.77 -4.75
N THR A 104 -18.05 8.21 -3.59
CA THR A 104 -17.22 8.43 -2.41
C THR A 104 -16.53 7.14 -1.98
N LEU A 105 -15.22 7.16 -1.89
CA LEU A 105 -14.46 6.05 -1.36
C LEU A 105 -14.51 6.13 0.16
N VAL A 106 -14.94 5.03 0.79
CA VAL A 106 -15.06 4.99 2.25
C VAL A 106 -13.96 4.10 2.78
N LEU A 107 -13.20 4.63 3.72
CA LEU A 107 -12.07 3.97 4.34
C LEU A 107 -12.22 4.03 5.86
N ARG A 108 -11.58 3.10 6.54
CA ARG A 108 -11.55 3.08 8.00
C ARG A 108 -10.13 3.23 8.49
N GLN A 109 -9.93 4.14 9.42
CA GLN A 109 -8.71 4.25 10.20
C GLN A 109 -8.91 3.48 11.50
N LEU A 110 -7.88 2.77 11.93
CA LEU A 110 -8.00 1.93 13.12
C LEU A 110 -7.63 2.67 14.40
N ASN A 111 -6.73 3.65 14.33
CA ASN A 111 -6.19 4.28 15.53
C ASN A 111 -5.90 5.77 15.32
N PRO A 112 -6.63 6.67 15.93
CA PRO A 112 -7.90 6.38 16.61
C PRO A 112 -8.95 5.97 15.58
N PRO A 113 -9.96 5.22 15.98
CA PRO A 113 -10.97 4.79 15.02
C PRO A 113 -11.66 5.96 14.37
N ASP A 114 -11.73 5.92 13.05
CA ASP A 114 -12.33 7.00 12.29
C ASP A 114 -12.74 6.47 10.92
N THR A 115 -13.69 7.13 10.31
CA THR A 115 -14.13 6.82 8.95
C THR A 115 -13.74 7.98 8.06
N LEU A 116 -13.05 7.68 6.96
CA LEU A 116 -12.67 8.70 6.00
C LEU A 116 -13.51 8.54 4.74
N ARG A 117 -13.90 9.66 4.18
CA ARG A 117 -14.69 9.68 2.94
C ARG A 117 -13.94 10.55 1.95
N ILE A 118 -13.57 9.97 0.82
CA ILE A 118 -12.75 10.64 -0.17
C ILE A 118 -13.52 10.68 -1.48
N PRO A 119 -13.78 11.85 -2.03
CA PRO A 119 -14.45 11.93 -3.34
C PRO A 119 -13.64 11.24 -4.41
N ARG A 120 -14.33 10.57 -5.34
CA ARG A 120 -13.68 9.88 -6.44
C ARG A 120 -12.70 10.78 -7.16
N ALA A 121 -13.03 12.06 -7.32
CA ALA A 121 -12.18 12.99 -8.05
C ALA A 121 -10.81 13.17 -7.40
N ASP A 122 -10.70 12.89 -6.09
CA ASP A 122 -9.45 13.02 -5.37
C ASP A 122 -8.63 11.74 -5.35
N VAL A 123 -9.20 10.63 -5.82
CA VAL A 123 -8.53 9.33 -5.79
C VAL A 123 -7.88 9.10 -7.14
N ARG A 124 -6.56 8.98 -7.16
CA ARG A 124 -5.86 8.62 -8.40
C ARG A 124 -5.82 7.13 -8.60
N GLU A 125 -5.44 6.39 -7.56
CA GLU A 125 -5.34 4.94 -7.58
C GLU A 125 -5.48 4.43 -6.17
N PHE A 126 -5.81 3.16 -6.04
CA PHE A 126 -5.67 2.49 -4.76
C PHE A 126 -5.26 1.05 -5.02
N HIS A 127 -4.36 0.54 -4.16
CA HIS A 127 -3.72 -0.74 -4.36
C HIS A 127 -3.91 -1.60 -3.12
N LEU A 128 -3.99 -2.91 -3.32
CA LEU A 128 -4.26 -3.84 -2.24
C LEU A 128 -2.98 -4.22 -1.49
N VAL A 129 -3.01 -4.13 -0.17
CA VAL A 129 -1.94 -4.67 0.67
C VAL A 129 -2.19 -6.16 0.80
N VAL A 130 -1.20 -6.97 0.45
CA VAL A 130 -1.32 -8.42 0.44
C VAL A 130 -0.47 -9.11 1.50
N GLY A 131 0.34 -8.35 2.23
CA GLY A 131 1.15 -8.92 3.30
C GLY A 131 1.94 -7.85 4.01
N ALA A 132 2.63 -8.25 5.05
CA ALA A 132 3.43 -7.33 5.84
C ALA A 132 4.62 -8.06 6.43
N ASP A 133 5.73 -7.34 6.56
CA ASP A 133 6.95 -7.85 7.15
C ASP A 133 7.31 -6.93 8.30
N GLN A 134 7.42 -7.51 9.48
CA GLN A 134 7.70 -6.74 10.69
C GLN A 134 9.10 -6.18 10.72
N GLU A 135 9.97 -6.76 9.95
CA GLU A 135 11.36 -6.37 10.01
C GLU A 135 11.70 -5.27 9.03
N GLY A 136 10.83 -4.90 8.29
CA GLY A 136 10.98 -3.79 7.38
C GLY A 136 12.34 -3.24 7.12
#